data_5fdaeb8d5327b23cae5961d9854e1ff0
#
_entry.id   5fdaeb8d5327b23cae5961d9854e1ff0
#
_cell.length_a   1.000
_cell.length_b   1.000
_cell.length_c   1.000
_cell.angle_alpha   90.00
_cell.angle_beta   90.00
_cell.angle_gamma   90.00
#
_symmetry.space_group_name_H-M   'P 1'
#
loop_
_entity.id
_entity.type
_entity.pdbx_description
1 polymer ?
#
loop_
_entity_poly.entity_id
_entity_poly.type
_entity_poly.pdbx_seq_one_letter_code
_entity_poly.pdbx_strand_id
1 'polypeptide(L)'
;MGGKSLCLGVLTVAVLLLAAASQGAEPPPSCEAVRKVFQLRRLGPLGGVPEFPRAGVDLQVCTSKNPTCCTKKMEERYQIAAKQDIQQVLQTSSATLKFLISHNAAAFQETFEVLIRLAENYTSTLFCNAYRSMAAEAAVHVQEFFTDVGLFLFGTDASTEEFVNRFFDTLFPVVYNHVINPGLTDISLEYAECLRAARRDIRPFGNIPKKAIGQMGGSLLPSRAFLQALNLGVEVINTTDHLRFSRECSRALLRMQYCPHCQGLTLSKPCLGYCLNIIRGCLADLAEVDLHWQGYIQALEELSGALSGVHSIEHVLLNFHSLVHDALVQARINGPEVSEQVNKICGPPVRKPKQSPGCSFDQNKDNQVLKMFSRDSEQTLTNRRKEFVRHLRPYRAFYGGLADQLCASELAAADGLPCWNGGDLVRSYTHRVVGSGIKAQSANPEVKVKGTDPVISQIIDKLKHVIQLLQGKSFPKYDKWDLQQTGSGGGVDEQISGDCDDEDGCGGSGSGEFKRVLKITDRILSSKIVIGRTEDRNKQAIHQQNFHEQI
;
A
#
# COMPACT_ATOMS: atom_id res chain seq x y z
N MET A 1 38.12 -53.35 -78.23
CA MET A 1 37.22 -52.96 -77.13
C MET A 1 38.12 -52.41 -76.02
N GLY A 2 38.43 -51.15 -76.01
CA GLY A 2 39.27 -50.52 -75.02
C GLY A 2 39.42 -49.05 -75.27
N GLY A 3 38.40 -48.28 -74.90
CA GLY A 3 38.40 -46.81 -75.17
C GLY A 3 37.42 -46.00 -74.37
N LYS A 4 36.73 -46.54 -73.34
CA LYS A 4 35.73 -45.81 -72.58
C LYS A 4 36.01 -45.60 -71.09
N SER A 5 37.17 -46.13 -70.59
CA SER A 5 37.45 -46.06 -69.13
C SER A 5 38.37 -44.87 -68.75
N LEU A 6 39.00 -44.19 -69.65
CA LEU A 6 39.96 -43.10 -69.34
C LEU A 6 39.23 -41.70 -69.19
N CYS A 7 38.08 -41.50 -69.80
CA CYS A 7 37.37 -40.22 -69.69
C CYS A 7 36.63 -40.04 -68.38
N LEU A 8 36.22 -41.13 -67.68
CA LEU A 8 35.46 -41.03 -66.43
C LEU A 8 36.37 -40.65 -65.22
N GLY A 9 37.64 -41.08 -65.25
CA GLY A 9 38.59 -40.77 -64.22
C GLY A 9 39.05 -39.29 -64.17
N VAL A 10 39.17 -38.67 -65.33
CA VAL A 10 39.59 -37.25 -65.44
C VAL A 10 38.49 -36.30 -65.05
N LEU A 11 37.22 -36.67 -65.33
CA LEU A 11 36.04 -35.86 -64.90
C LEU A 11 35.80 -35.91 -63.36
N THR A 12 36.04 -37.04 -62.73
CA THR A 12 35.89 -37.16 -61.26
C THR A 12 37.01 -36.43 -60.50
N VAL A 13 38.22 -36.44 -60.99
CA VAL A 13 39.33 -35.66 -60.40
C VAL A 13 39.17 -34.17 -60.61
N ALA A 14 38.64 -33.73 -61.75
CA ALA A 14 38.31 -32.33 -62.00
C ALA A 14 37.15 -31.80 -61.13
N VAL A 15 36.10 -32.60 -60.87
CA VAL A 15 35.00 -32.28 -59.97
C VAL A 15 35.46 -32.26 -58.51
N LEU A 16 36.35 -33.15 -58.11
CA LEU A 16 36.94 -33.16 -56.75
C LEU A 16 37.91 -31.96 -56.52
N LEU A 17 38.64 -31.56 -57.53
CA LEU A 17 39.51 -30.37 -57.48
C LEU A 17 38.68 -29.07 -57.50
N LEU A 18 37.54 -29.00 -58.18
CA LEU A 18 36.62 -27.87 -58.15
C LEU A 18 35.83 -27.81 -56.81
N ALA A 19 35.54 -28.96 -56.17
CA ALA A 19 34.94 -29.01 -54.85
C ALA A 19 35.94 -28.66 -53.73
N ALA A 20 37.23 -28.88 -53.92
CA ALA A 20 38.27 -28.45 -52.95
C ALA A 20 38.63 -26.97 -53.07
N ALA A 21 38.31 -26.31 -54.19
CA ALA A 21 38.54 -24.88 -54.39
C ALA A 21 37.39 -24.00 -53.87
N SER A 22 36.26 -24.57 -53.43
CA SER A 22 35.14 -23.87 -52.79
C SER A 22 35.14 -24.00 -51.27
N GLN A 23 36.29 -24.12 -50.63
CA GLN A 23 36.41 -23.76 -49.21
C GLN A 23 36.30 -22.23 -49.19
N GLY A 24 35.04 -21.74 -49.12
CA GLY A 24 34.72 -20.34 -48.95
C GLY A 24 35.49 -19.82 -47.76
N ALA A 25 36.36 -18.86 -48.03
CA ALA A 25 36.98 -18.07 -46.97
C ALA A 25 35.84 -17.63 -46.05
N GLU A 26 35.88 -18.02 -44.77
CA GLU A 26 34.95 -17.49 -43.79
C GLU A 26 34.97 -15.97 -43.93
N PRO A 27 33.79 -15.30 -44.09
CA PRO A 27 33.75 -13.88 -44.24
C PRO A 27 34.51 -13.28 -43.05
N PRO A 28 35.32 -12.21 -43.28
CA PRO A 28 36.11 -11.63 -42.22
C PRO A 28 35.16 -11.26 -41.05
N PRO A 29 35.58 -11.50 -39.80
CA PRO A 29 34.76 -11.25 -38.64
C PRO A 29 34.24 -9.80 -38.68
N SER A 30 32.92 -9.60 -38.71
CA SER A 30 32.28 -8.27 -38.83
C SER A 30 31.45 -7.98 -37.58
N CYS A 31 31.33 -6.70 -37.21
CA CYS A 31 30.50 -6.24 -36.10
C CYS A 31 29.09 -5.91 -36.50
N GLU A 32 28.61 -6.35 -37.66
CA GLU A 32 27.28 -5.98 -38.19
C GLU A 32 26.11 -6.39 -37.27
N ALA A 33 26.15 -7.60 -36.69
CA ALA A 33 25.14 -8.07 -35.73
C ALA A 33 25.08 -7.17 -34.50
N VAL A 34 26.23 -6.74 -33.98
CA VAL A 34 26.33 -5.81 -32.85
C VAL A 34 25.77 -4.43 -33.21
N ARG A 35 26.06 -3.92 -34.41
CA ARG A 35 25.53 -2.65 -34.93
C ARG A 35 24.00 -2.69 -35.01
N LYS A 36 23.41 -3.78 -35.54
CA LYS A 36 21.95 -3.99 -35.61
C LYS A 36 21.30 -3.94 -34.23
N VAL A 37 21.84 -4.71 -33.25
CA VAL A 37 21.30 -4.73 -31.88
C VAL A 37 21.44 -3.39 -31.20
N PHE A 38 22.58 -2.70 -31.35
CA PHE A 38 22.82 -1.38 -30.80
C PHE A 38 21.81 -0.35 -31.32
N GLN A 39 21.48 -0.41 -32.62
CA GLN A 39 20.46 0.43 -33.26
C GLN A 39 19.04 0.11 -32.78
N LEU A 40 18.67 -1.19 -32.77
CA LEU A 40 17.34 -1.63 -32.34
C LEU A 40 17.03 -1.22 -30.91
N ARG A 41 18.03 -1.28 -30.04
CA ARG A 41 17.91 -0.85 -28.63
C ARG A 41 18.08 0.68 -28.43
N ARG A 42 18.28 1.44 -29.50
CA ARG A 42 18.44 2.91 -29.47
C ARG A 42 19.54 3.39 -28.51
N LEU A 43 20.63 2.66 -28.42
CA LEU A 43 21.69 2.94 -27.43
C LEU A 43 22.60 4.11 -27.84
N GLY A 44 22.48 4.59 -29.07
CA GLY A 44 23.16 5.77 -29.57
C GLY A 44 23.51 5.74 -31.07
N PRO A 45 24.30 6.73 -31.56
CA PRO A 45 24.65 6.81 -32.97
C PRO A 45 25.55 5.65 -33.40
N LEU A 46 25.28 5.10 -34.59
CA LEU A 46 26.00 3.96 -35.15
C LEU A 46 27.48 4.27 -35.49
N GLY A 47 27.85 5.52 -35.71
CA GLY A 47 29.23 5.91 -35.96
C GLY A 47 30.21 5.60 -34.82
N GLY A 48 29.68 5.32 -33.60
CA GLY A 48 30.49 4.88 -32.46
C GLY A 48 30.74 3.37 -32.39
N VAL A 49 30.07 2.56 -33.24
CA VAL A 49 30.20 1.10 -33.28
C VAL A 49 31.16 0.70 -34.41
N PRO A 50 32.25 -0.02 -34.12
CA PRO A 50 33.20 -0.47 -35.15
C PRO A 50 32.52 -1.31 -36.23
N GLU A 51 33.05 -1.29 -37.44
CA GLU A 51 32.62 -2.20 -38.54
C GLU A 51 33.29 -3.54 -38.42
N PHE A 52 34.54 -3.53 -37.97
CA PHE A 52 35.32 -4.74 -37.74
C PHE A 52 35.85 -4.78 -36.31
N PRO A 53 36.06 -5.99 -35.73
CA PRO A 53 36.60 -6.11 -34.39
C PRO A 53 37.98 -5.44 -34.25
N ARG A 54 38.21 -4.75 -33.12
CA ARG A 54 39.42 -4.01 -32.77
C ARG A 54 40.02 -4.47 -31.45
N ALA A 55 41.24 -4.10 -31.16
CA ALA A 55 41.83 -4.30 -29.84
C ALA A 55 41.04 -3.44 -28.80
N GLY A 56 40.58 -4.09 -27.73
CA GLY A 56 39.72 -3.47 -26.68
C GLY A 56 40.52 -2.97 -25.49
N VAL A 57 41.65 -2.29 -25.70
CA VAL A 57 42.55 -1.83 -24.62
C VAL A 57 41.90 -0.79 -23.67
N ASP A 58 40.85 -0.11 -24.11
CA ASP A 58 40.16 0.96 -23.35
C ASP A 58 39.00 0.44 -22.51
N LEU A 59 38.61 -0.83 -22.67
CA LEU A 59 37.47 -1.42 -21.96
C LEU A 59 37.83 -1.72 -20.51
N GLN A 60 36.90 -1.41 -19.57
CA GLN A 60 37.11 -1.59 -18.13
C GLN A 60 36.45 -2.83 -17.56
N VAL A 61 35.37 -3.31 -18.19
CA VAL A 61 34.55 -4.44 -17.71
C VAL A 61 34.48 -5.56 -18.74
N CYS A 62 34.19 -5.23 -20.02
CA CYS A 62 34.08 -6.20 -21.11
C CYS A 62 35.45 -6.51 -21.73
N THR A 63 36.49 -6.61 -20.92
CA THR A 63 37.86 -6.91 -21.38
C THR A 63 37.90 -8.32 -21.99
N SER A 64 38.49 -8.44 -23.18
CA SER A 64 38.71 -9.71 -23.89
C SER A 64 40.15 -9.79 -24.41
N LYS A 65 40.68 -11.01 -24.47
CA LYS A 65 41.98 -11.27 -25.13
C LYS A 65 41.88 -11.19 -26.65
N ASN A 66 40.68 -11.37 -27.18
CA ASN A 66 40.38 -11.34 -28.61
C ASN A 66 39.92 -9.94 -29.05
N PRO A 67 40.02 -9.61 -30.34
CA PRO A 67 39.43 -8.37 -30.88
C PRO A 67 37.95 -8.25 -30.55
N THR A 68 37.49 -7.02 -30.24
CA THR A 68 36.15 -6.75 -29.76
C THR A 68 35.39 -5.81 -30.69
N CYS A 69 34.09 -5.93 -30.76
CA CYS A 69 33.19 -4.99 -31.42
C CYS A 69 32.77 -3.81 -30.50
N CYS A 70 33.31 -3.69 -29.31
CA CYS A 70 32.98 -2.62 -28.37
C CYS A 70 34.03 -1.53 -28.28
N THR A 71 33.58 -0.31 -27.99
CA THR A 71 34.38 0.82 -27.60
C THR A 71 34.02 1.24 -26.17
N LYS A 72 34.87 2.02 -25.51
CA LYS A 72 34.61 2.58 -24.17
C LYS A 72 33.25 3.30 -24.08
N LYS A 73 32.91 4.10 -25.11
CA LYS A 73 31.59 4.78 -25.17
C LYS A 73 30.42 3.82 -25.27
N MET A 74 30.58 2.69 -25.96
CA MET A 74 29.56 1.64 -26.00
C MET A 74 29.44 0.95 -24.64
N GLU A 75 30.55 0.61 -23.99
CA GLU A 75 30.57 0.01 -22.66
C GLU A 75 29.82 0.87 -21.63
N GLU A 76 30.07 2.19 -21.63
CA GLU A 76 29.34 3.15 -20.77
C GLU A 76 27.81 3.14 -21.02
N ARG A 77 27.39 3.11 -22.28
CA ARG A 77 25.97 3.05 -22.66
C ARG A 77 25.33 1.71 -22.32
N TYR A 78 26.03 0.62 -22.57
CA TYR A 78 25.61 -0.72 -22.17
C TYR A 78 25.45 -0.85 -20.64
N GLN A 79 26.31 -0.17 -19.87
CA GLN A 79 26.17 -0.17 -18.41
C GLN A 79 24.91 0.56 -17.94
N ILE A 80 24.53 1.66 -18.60
CA ILE A 80 23.27 2.36 -18.33
C ILE A 80 22.09 1.46 -18.72
N ALA A 81 22.11 0.87 -19.92
CA ALA A 81 21.07 -0.01 -20.42
C ALA A 81 20.88 -1.24 -19.52
N ALA A 82 21.95 -1.88 -19.08
CA ALA A 82 21.89 -3.05 -18.20
C ALA A 82 21.17 -2.76 -16.87
N LYS A 83 21.35 -1.56 -16.30
CA LYS A 83 20.61 -1.14 -15.11
C LYS A 83 19.13 -0.91 -15.41
N GLN A 84 18.84 -0.20 -16.51
CA GLN A 84 17.47 0.11 -16.92
C GLN A 84 16.69 -1.17 -17.25
N ASP A 85 17.31 -2.12 -17.93
CA ASP A 85 16.68 -3.41 -18.25
C ASP A 85 16.25 -4.14 -16.96
N ILE A 86 17.13 -4.23 -15.95
CA ILE A 86 16.79 -4.88 -14.69
C ILE A 86 15.73 -4.08 -13.91
N GLN A 87 15.81 -2.74 -13.88
CA GLN A 87 14.77 -1.92 -13.26
C GLN A 87 13.41 -2.11 -13.92
N GLN A 88 13.37 -2.17 -15.25
CA GLN A 88 12.13 -2.41 -15.97
C GLN A 88 11.55 -3.81 -15.68
N VAL A 89 12.40 -4.84 -15.61
CA VAL A 89 11.95 -6.20 -15.28
C VAL A 89 11.43 -6.26 -13.83
N LEU A 90 12.09 -5.60 -12.87
CA LEU A 90 11.59 -5.46 -11.49
C LEU A 90 10.22 -4.81 -11.44
N GLN A 91 10.05 -3.66 -12.11
CA GLN A 91 8.78 -2.93 -12.18
C GLN A 91 7.67 -3.77 -12.84
N THR A 92 8.00 -4.54 -13.86
CA THR A 92 7.03 -5.44 -14.52
C THR A 92 6.63 -6.59 -13.58
N SER A 93 7.59 -7.16 -12.85
CA SER A 93 7.33 -8.25 -11.90
C SER A 93 6.47 -7.79 -10.71
N SER A 94 6.65 -6.56 -10.23
CA SER A 94 5.89 -5.99 -9.12
C SER A 94 4.54 -5.39 -9.54
N ALA A 95 4.32 -5.11 -10.83
CA ALA A 95 3.17 -4.35 -11.34
C ALA A 95 1.81 -4.92 -10.89
N THR A 96 1.64 -6.25 -10.97
CA THR A 96 0.39 -6.91 -10.57
C THR A 96 0.15 -6.80 -9.06
N LEU A 97 1.18 -7.01 -8.25
CA LEU A 97 1.13 -6.88 -6.80
C LEU A 97 0.80 -5.43 -6.39
N LYS A 98 1.48 -4.46 -7.01
CA LYS A 98 1.24 -3.03 -6.80
C LYS A 98 -0.18 -2.63 -7.16
N PHE A 99 -0.68 -3.07 -8.31
CA PHE A 99 -2.06 -2.85 -8.73
C PHE A 99 -3.05 -3.47 -7.74
N LEU A 100 -2.83 -4.72 -7.31
CA LEU A 100 -3.68 -5.40 -6.34
C LEU A 100 -3.83 -4.58 -5.05
N ILE A 101 -2.71 -4.12 -4.47
CA ILE A 101 -2.76 -3.37 -3.20
C ILE A 101 -3.35 -1.98 -3.42
N SER A 102 -2.91 -1.21 -4.43
CA SER A 102 -3.37 0.16 -4.66
C SER A 102 -4.84 0.25 -5.03
N HIS A 103 -5.33 -0.68 -5.87
CA HIS A 103 -6.74 -0.75 -6.24
C HIS A 103 -7.62 -1.06 -5.02
N ASN A 104 -7.22 -2.02 -4.19
CA ASN A 104 -7.97 -2.35 -2.99
C ASN A 104 -7.90 -1.24 -1.93
N ALA A 105 -6.76 -0.56 -1.77
CA ALA A 105 -6.65 0.58 -0.88
C ALA A 105 -7.65 1.70 -1.25
N ALA A 106 -7.73 2.04 -2.54
CA ALA A 106 -8.70 3.02 -3.05
C ALA A 106 -10.14 2.55 -2.85
N ALA A 107 -10.44 1.28 -3.16
CA ALA A 107 -11.79 0.72 -3.01
C ALA A 107 -12.26 0.66 -1.55
N PHE A 108 -11.37 0.34 -0.60
CA PHE A 108 -11.70 0.38 0.83
C PHE A 108 -11.90 1.81 1.32
N GLN A 109 -11.08 2.76 0.89
CA GLN A 109 -11.26 4.17 1.22
C GLN A 109 -12.62 4.68 0.74
N GLU A 110 -12.97 4.47 -0.52
CA GLU A 110 -14.27 4.83 -1.07
C GLU A 110 -15.44 4.20 -0.31
N THR A 111 -15.31 2.91 0.04
CA THR A 111 -16.33 2.19 0.81
C THR A 111 -16.52 2.83 2.19
N PHE A 112 -15.44 3.21 2.88
CA PHE A 112 -15.54 3.88 4.18
C PHE A 112 -16.19 5.26 4.08
N GLU A 113 -15.88 6.05 3.04
CA GLU A 113 -16.54 7.33 2.79
C GLU A 113 -18.05 7.19 2.56
N VAL A 114 -18.47 6.14 1.84
CA VAL A 114 -19.88 5.83 1.61
C VAL A 114 -20.56 5.39 2.91
N LEU A 115 -19.92 4.54 3.73
CA LEU A 115 -20.45 4.10 5.01
C LEU A 115 -20.65 5.26 6.00
N ILE A 116 -19.70 6.22 6.05
CA ILE A 116 -19.82 7.42 6.87
C ILE A 116 -21.04 8.24 6.45
N ARG A 117 -21.22 8.50 5.16
CA ARG A 117 -22.37 9.27 4.64
C ARG A 117 -23.70 8.56 4.91
N LEU A 118 -23.76 7.24 4.77
CA LEU A 118 -24.95 6.46 5.09
C LEU A 118 -25.30 6.52 6.58
N ALA A 119 -24.31 6.39 7.45
CA ALA A 119 -24.50 6.45 8.89
C ALA A 119 -24.95 7.85 9.35
N GLU A 120 -24.40 8.91 8.76
CA GLU A 120 -24.85 10.30 8.95
C GLU A 120 -26.30 10.46 8.55
N ASN A 121 -26.68 9.96 7.36
CA ASN A 121 -28.05 10.01 6.86
C ASN A 121 -29.03 9.25 7.76
N TYR A 122 -28.69 8.02 8.19
CA TYR A 122 -29.54 7.27 9.11
C TYR A 122 -29.75 7.97 10.44
N THR A 123 -28.68 8.60 10.98
CA THR A 123 -28.75 9.33 12.24
C THR A 123 -29.58 10.61 12.07
N SER A 124 -29.41 11.37 10.99
CA SER A 124 -30.21 12.55 10.68
C SER A 124 -31.70 12.20 10.45
N THR A 125 -31.97 11.10 9.77
CA THR A 125 -33.32 10.57 9.54
C THR A 125 -34.01 10.18 10.85
N LEU A 126 -33.29 9.64 11.82
CA LEU A 126 -33.83 9.38 13.16
C LEU A 126 -34.39 10.65 13.79
N PHE A 127 -33.62 11.75 13.77
CA PHE A 127 -34.05 13.04 14.32
C PHE A 127 -35.25 13.61 13.57
N CYS A 128 -35.25 13.59 12.25
CA CYS A 128 -36.34 14.12 11.42
C CYS A 128 -37.64 13.32 11.62
N ASN A 129 -37.60 12.02 11.82
CA ASN A 129 -38.77 11.18 11.95
C ASN A 129 -39.30 11.11 13.39
N ALA A 130 -38.42 10.85 14.37
CA ALA A 130 -38.80 10.59 15.75
C ALA A 130 -38.72 11.85 16.66
N TYR A 131 -37.87 12.82 16.33
CA TYR A 131 -37.55 13.95 17.19
C TYR A 131 -37.59 15.30 16.42
N ARG A 132 -38.67 15.55 15.69
CA ARG A 132 -38.82 16.69 14.75
C ARG A 132 -38.51 18.04 15.34
N SER A 133 -38.89 18.27 16.61
CA SER A 133 -38.73 19.58 17.30
C SER A 133 -37.26 19.96 17.48
N MET A 134 -36.33 18.99 17.49
CA MET A 134 -34.91 19.26 17.68
C MET A 134 -34.05 18.86 16.46
N ALA A 135 -34.67 18.43 15.38
CA ALA A 135 -33.95 17.84 14.23
C ALA A 135 -32.98 18.85 13.58
N ALA A 136 -33.37 20.11 13.43
CA ALA A 136 -32.52 21.13 12.81
C ALA A 136 -31.26 21.43 13.65
N GLU A 137 -31.42 21.53 14.98
CA GLU A 137 -30.32 21.78 15.90
C GLU A 137 -29.39 20.54 16.00
N ALA A 138 -29.97 19.33 16.09
CA ALA A 138 -29.21 18.09 16.15
C ALA A 138 -28.42 17.78 14.87
N ALA A 139 -28.92 18.21 13.68
CA ALA A 139 -28.28 17.95 12.39
C ALA A 139 -26.84 18.48 12.32
N VAL A 140 -26.58 19.66 12.91
CA VAL A 140 -25.23 20.24 12.95
C VAL A 140 -24.27 19.33 13.73
N HIS A 141 -24.69 18.82 14.88
CA HIS A 141 -23.86 17.97 15.74
C HIS A 141 -23.65 16.57 15.14
N VAL A 142 -24.64 16.05 14.40
CA VAL A 142 -24.51 14.82 13.64
C VAL A 142 -23.48 14.98 12.52
N GLN A 143 -23.55 16.07 11.76
CA GLN A 143 -22.59 16.34 10.68
C GLN A 143 -21.17 16.52 11.22
N GLU A 144 -20.99 17.27 12.31
CA GLU A 144 -19.69 17.44 12.97
C GLU A 144 -19.10 16.09 13.41
N PHE A 145 -19.92 15.25 14.04
CA PHE A 145 -19.49 13.92 14.49
C PHE A 145 -19.01 13.03 13.33
N PHE A 146 -19.77 12.94 12.24
CA PHE A 146 -19.36 12.11 11.10
C PHE A 146 -18.19 12.72 10.31
N THR A 147 -18.03 14.05 10.34
CA THR A 147 -16.81 14.70 9.85
C THR A 147 -15.59 14.28 10.68
N ASP A 148 -15.69 14.26 12.01
CA ASP A 148 -14.62 13.79 12.90
C ASP A 148 -14.28 12.31 12.67
N VAL A 149 -15.28 11.45 12.45
CA VAL A 149 -15.09 10.03 12.08
C VAL A 149 -14.28 9.91 10.78
N GLY A 150 -14.61 10.71 9.76
CA GLY A 150 -13.88 10.75 8.49
C GLY A 150 -12.45 11.24 8.68
N LEU A 151 -12.26 12.34 9.38
CA LEU A 151 -10.94 12.88 9.70
C LEU A 151 -10.06 11.85 10.45
N PHE A 152 -10.64 11.14 11.42
CA PHE A 152 -9.95 10.08 12.14
C PHE A 152 -9.52 8.93 11.23
N LEU A 153 -10.41 8.41 10.39
CA LEU A 153 -10.11 7.27 9.51
C LEU A 153 -9.05 7.59 8.47
N PHE A 154 -9.04 8.84 7.96
CA PHE A 154 -8.19 9.22 6.84
C PHE A 154 -6.93 10.02 7.22
N GLY A 155 -6.66 10.26 8.50
CA GLY A 155 -5.34 10.74 8.82
C GLY A 155 -5.12 11.68 10.00
N THR A 156 -6.14 12.15 10.73
CA THR A 156 -5.92 13.02 11.89
C THR A 156 -5.66 12.24 13.18
N ASP A 157 -4.82 12.80 14.06
CA ASP A 157 -4.52 12.22 15.37
C ASP A 157 -5.58 12.60 16.43
N ALA A 158 -6.86 12.46 16.07
CA ALA A 158 -7.97 12.66 17.01
C ALA A 158 -8.18 11.39 17.86
N SER A 159 -8.71 11.56 19.08
CA SER A 159 -9.11 10.44 19.92
C SER A 159 -10.58 10.07 19.66
N THR A 160 -10.87 8.77 19.50
CA THR A 160 -12.26 8.29 19.41
C THR A 160 -13.07 8.67 20.64
N GLU A 161 -12.46 8.65 21.82
CA GLU A 161 -13.09 9.10 23.06
C GLU A 161 -13.44 10.58 23.02
N GLU A 162 -12.55 11.41 22.47
CA GLU A 162 -12.73 12.85 22.41
C GLU A 162 -13.90 13.25 21.52
N PHE A 163 -13.97 12.75 20.28
CA PHE A 163 -15.05 13.15 19.38
C PHE A 163 -16.40 12.54 19.74
N VAL A 164 -16.44 11.32 20.29
CA VAL A 164 -17.69 10.73 20.81
C VAL A 164 -18.19 11.52 22.01
N ASN A 165 -17.33 11.88 22.96
CA ASN A 165 -17.72 12.72 24.09
C ASN A 165 -18.19 14.08 23.63
N ARG A 166 -17.49 14.74 22.70
CA ARG A 166 -17.88 16.03 22.11
C ARG A 166 -19.29 15.98 21.53
N PHE A 167 -19.60 14.93 20.76
CA PHE A 167 -20.95 14.72 20.22
C PHE A 167 -22.02 14.71 21.32
N PHE A 168 -21.84 13.91 22.38
CA PHE A 168 -22.81 13.86 23.46
C PHE A 168 -22.81 15.13 24.33
N ASP A 169 -21.66 15.81 24.48
CA ASP A 169 -21.55 17.09 25.19
C ASP A 169 -22.35 18.18 24.45
N THR A 170 -22.25 18.25 23.11
CA THR A 170 -22.97 19.23 22.29
C THR A 170 -24.45 18.88 22.08
N LEU A 171 -24.79 17.59 22.06
CA LEU A 171 -26.17 17.14 21.92
C LEU A 171 -26.98 17.36 23.21
N PHE A 172 -26.36 17.35 24.40
CA PHE A 172 -27.09 17.41 25.66
C PHE A 172 -27.94 18.69 25.84
N PRO A 173 -27.48 19.90 25.55
CA PRO A 173 -28.31 21.09 25.60
C PRO A 173 -29.58 20.98 24.74
N VAL A 174 -29.47 20.43 23.54
CA VAL A 174 -30.59 20.21 22.62
C VAL A 174 -31.59 19.21 23.22
N VAL A 175 -31.11 18.11 23.76
CA VAL A 175 -31.93 17.08 24.42
C VAL A 175 -32.59 17.62 25.68
N TYR A 176 -31.85 18.42 26.46
CA TYR A 176 -32.43 19.08 27.66
C TYR A 176 -33.59 19.98 27.30
N ASN A 177 -33.41 20.84 26.28
CA ASN A 177 -34.43 21.81 25.85
C ASN A 177 -35.68 21.14 25.24
N HIS A 178 -35.54 20.02 24.54
CA HIS A 178 -36.66 19.43 23.78
C HIS A 178 -37.24 18.15 24.39
N VAL A 179 -36.47 17.40 25.21
CA VAL A 179 -36.87 16.07 25.72
C VAL A 179 -37.03 16.08 27.24
N ILE A 180 -36.08 16.71 27.98
CA ILE A 180 -36.02 16.64 29.44
C ILE A 180 -36.86 17.74 30.06
N ASN A 181 -36.64 19.00 29.65
CA ASN A 181 -37.34 20.17 30.13
C ASN A 181 -37.91 21.01 28.97
N PRO A 182 -38.92 20.48 28.24
CA PRO A 182 -39.45 21.13 27.06
C PRO A 182 -40.09 22.49 27.40
N GLY A 183 -39.74 23.52 26.64
CA GLY A 183 -40.29 24.86 26.79
C GLY A 183 -40.69 25.48 25.45
N LEU A 184 -41.44 26.59 25.51
CA LEU A 184 -41.86 27.34 24.32
C LEU A 184 -40.74 28.19 23.71
N THR A 185 -39.62 28.34 24.41
CA THR A 185 -38.48 29.20 24.04
C THR A 185 -37.17 28.43 24.16
N ASP A 186 -36.15 28.85 23.41
CA ASP A 186 -34.84 28.23 23.42
C ASP A 186 -34.03 28.65 24.66
N ILE A 187 -33.09 27.79 25.09
CA ILE A 187 -32.14 28.08 26.18
C ILE A 187 -31.09 29.11 25.71
N SER A 188 -30.52 29.90 26.63
CA SER A 188 -29.45 30.85 26.31
C SER A 188 -28.16 30.11 26.01
N LEU A 189 -27.21 30.74 25.28
CA LEU A 189 -25.90 30.15 24.95
C LEU A 189 -25.11 29.84 26.22
N GLU A 190 -25.11 30.76 27.20
CA GLU A 190 -24.38 30.59 28.46
C GLU A 190 -24.96 29.41 29.26
N TYR A 191 -26.28 29.22 29.23
CA TYR A 191 -26.91 28.06 29.87
C TYR A 191 -26.57 26.75 29.14
N ALA A 192 -26.52 26.78 27.81
CA ALA A 192 -26.09 25.63 26.99
C ALA A 192 -24.64 25.24 27.27
N GLU A 193 -23.74 26.22 27.49
CA GLU A 193 -22.34 25.94 27.87
C GLU A 193 -22.24 25.29 29.24
N CYS A 194 -23.03 25.77 30.24
CA CYS A 194 -23.10 25.09 31.53
C CYS A 194 -23.57 23.64 31.40
N LEU A 195 -24.60 23.36 30.60
CA LEU A 195 -25.07 22.01 30.35
C LEU A 195 -24.01 21.12 29.71
N ARG A 196 -23.27 21.63 28.72
CA ARG A 196 -22.16 20.90 28.09
C ARG A 196 -21.10 20.51 29.11
N ALA A 197 -20.69 21.46 29.95
CA ALA A 197 -19.67 21.21 30.98
C ALA A 197 -20.14 20.17 32.01
N ALA A 198 -21.41 20.27 32.44
CA ALA A 198 -21.98 19.38 33.46
C ALA A 198 -22.38 18.00 32.96
N ARG A 199 -22.45 17.74 31.63
CA ARG A 199 -22.96 16.50 31.06
C ARG A 199 -22.28 15.24 31.61
N ARG A 200 -20.94 15.26 31.81
CA ARG A 200 -20.17 14.10 32.26
C ARG A 200 -20.46 13.74 33.72
N ASP A 201 -20.75 14.73 34.53
CA ASP A 201 -21.07 14.54 35.95
C ASP A 201 -22.50 14.07 36.13
N ILE A 202 -23.46 14.68 35.40
CA ILE A 202 -24.89 14.40 35.44
C ILE A 202 -25.23 13.05 34.80
N ARG A 203 -24.49 12.65 33.74
CA ARG A 203 -24.68 11.40 32.96
C ARG A 203 -26.11 11.21 32.43
N PRO A 204 -26.71 12.20 31.74
CA PRO A 204 -28.10 12.13 31.27
C PRO A 204 -28.37 10.90 30.38
N PHE A 205 -27.37 10.48 29.59
CA PHE A 205 -27.44 9.35 28.68
C PHE A 205 -26.99 8.01 29.31
N GLY A 206 -26.82 7.95 30.63
CA GLY A 206 -26.33 6.76 31.32
C GLY A 206 -24.96 6.28 30.80
N ASN A 207 -24.86 4.98 30.50
CA ASN A 207 -23.64 4.33 30.00
C ASN A 207 -23.49 4.34 28.46
N ILE A 208 -24.45 4.93 27.74
CA ILE A 208 -24.45 4.86 26.26
C ILE A 208 -23.22 5.53 25.65
N PRO A 209 -22.75 6.73 26.11
CA PRO A 209 -21.51 7.31 25.59
C PRO A 209 -20.30 6.40 25.75
N LYS A 210 -20.15 5.73 26.90
CA LYS A 210 -19.07 4.76 27.14
C LYS A 210 -19.15 3.57 26.19
N LYS A 211 -20.37 3.03 25.95
CA LYS A 211 -20.62 1.95 24.99
C LYS A 211 -20.25 2.40 23.57
N ALA A 212 -20.64 3.63 23.17
CA ALA A 212 -20.29 4.20 21.86
C ALA A 212 -18.77 4.33 21.68
N ILE A 213 -18.05 4.84 22.70
CA ILE A 213 -16.57 4.93 22.70
C ILE A 213 -15.94 3.55 22.47
N GLY A 214 -16.39 2.53 23.21
CA GLY A 214 -15.86 1.18 23.07
C GLY A 214 -16.11 0.57 21.69
N GLN A 215 -17.32 0.73 21.13
CA GLN A 215 -17.67 0.22 19.80
C GLN A 215 -16.92 0.97 18.69
N MET A 216 -16.89 2.31 18.75
CA MET A 216 -16.15 3.13 17.78
C MET A 216 -14.65 2.86 17.84
N GLY A 217 -14.04 2.87 19.02
CA GLY A 217 -12.62 2.57 19.19
C GLY A 217 -12.24 1.17 18.69
N GLY A 218 -13.05 0.15 19.07
CA GLY A 218 -12.82 -1.23 18.65
C GLY A 218 -12.96 -1.50 17.14
N SER A 219 -13.61 -0.59 16.41
CA SER A 219 -13.86 -0.73 14.97
C SER A 219 -13.04 0.25 14.12
N LEU A 220 -13.00 1.54 14.48
CA LEU A 220 -12.34 2.56 13.68
C LEU A 220 -10.81 2.46 13.74
N LEU A 221 -10.22 2.19 14.92
CA LEU A 221 -8.76 2.05 15.06
C LEU A 221 -8.17 0.95 14.17
N PRO A 222 -8.70 -0.29 14.21
CA PRO A 222 -8.19 -1.35 13.34
C PRO A 222 -8.47 -1.07 11.85
N SER A 223 -9.58 -0.40 11.51
CA SER A 223 -9.90 -0.04 10.13
C SER A 223 -8.93 1.02 9.58
N ARG A 224 -8.58 2.02 10.39
CA ARG A 224 -7.52 2.99 10.09
C ARG A 224 -6.16 2.31 9.90
N ALA A 225 -5.78 1.42 10.83
CA ALA A 225 -4.53 0.67 10.74
C ALA A 225 -4.46 -0.19 9.47
N PHE A 226 -5.59 -0.79 9.06
CA PHE A 226 -5.69 -1.54 7.81
C PHE A 226 -5.41 -0.67 6.57
N LEU A 227 -6.03 0.51 6.47
CA LEU A 227 -5.77 1.45 5.36
C LEU A 227 -4.32 1.95 5.35
N GLN A 228 -3.77 2.29 6.52
CA GLN A 228 -2.37 2.71 6.65
C GLN A 228 -1.41 1.61 6.20
N ALA A 229 -1.71 0.37 6.55
CA ALA A 229 -0.92 -0.77 6.11
C ALA A 229 -0.95 -0.95 4.59
N LEU A 230 -2.11 -0.81 3.93
CA LEU A 230 -2.20 -0.88 2.47
C LEU A 230 -1.37 0.22 1.78
N ASN A 231 -1.44 1.45 2.29
CA ASN A 231 -0.63 2.56 1.76
C ASN A 231 0.87 2.32 1.94
N LEU A 232 1.29 1.77 3.08
CA LEU A 232 2.68 1.36 3.28
C LEU A 232 3.09 0.26 2.31
N GLY A 233 2.23 -0.73 2.04
CA GLY A 233 2.50 -1.77 1.05
C GLY A 233 2.81 -1.20 -0.34
N VAL A 234 2.06 -0.19 -0.77
CA VAL A 234 2.32 0.55 -2.02
C VAL A 234 3.65 1.31 -1.96
N GLU A 235 3.95 1.96 -0.83
CA GLU A 235 5.21 2.68 -0.63
C GLU A 235 6.42 1.74 -0.69
N VAL A 236 6.35 0.58 -0.04
CA VAL A 236 7.39 -0.45 -0.07
C VAL A 236 7.68 -0.88 -1.50
N ILE A 237 6.65 -1.22 -2.28
CA ILE A 237 6.82 -1.65 -3.67
C ILE A 237 7.41 -0.51 -4.51
N ASN A 238 6.90 0.70 -4.39
CA ASN A 238 7.43 1.86 -5.12
C ASN A 238 8.91 2.10 -4.84
N THR A 239 9.33 1.97 -3.59
CA THR A 239 10.73 2.20 -3.21
C THR A 239 11.63 1.07 -3.72
N THR A 240 11.17 -0.17 -3.64
CA THR A 240 11.91 -1.33 -4.13
C THR A 240 12.00 -1.42 -5.64
N ASP A 241 11.04 -0.85 -6.38
CA ASP A 241 11.07 -0.73 -7.84
C ASP A 241 12.14 0.27 -8.34
N HIS A 242 12.62 1.18 -7.49
CA HIS A 242 13.55 2.26 -7.85
C HIS A 242 14.91 2.13 -7.14
N LEU A 243 15.37 0.91 -6.93
CA LEU A 243 16.65 0.63 -6.31
C LEU A 243 17.83 1.28 -7.04
N ARG A 244 18.80 1.74 -6.24
CA ARG A 244 20.09 2.20 -6.74
C ARG A 244 21.09 1.06 -6.69
N PHE A 245 21.52 0.57 -7.86
CA PHE A 245 22.53 -0.46 -7.94
C PHE A 245 23.92 0.08 -7.59
N SER A 246 24.66 -0.66 -6.78
CA SER A 246 26.06 -0.36 -6.47
C SER A 246 26.93 -0.38 -7.73
N ARG A 247 28.13 0.18 -7.63
CA ARG A 247 29.12 0.14 -8.74
C ARG A 247 29.47 -1.30 -9.13
N GLU A 248 29.64 -2.16 -8.13
CA GLU A 248 29.98 -3.57 -8.34
C GLU A 248 28.83 -4.32 -9.05
N CYS A 249 27.60 -4.13 -8.58
CA CYS A 249 26.43 -4.68 -9.23
C CYS A 249 26.28 -4.18 -10.67
N SER A 250 26.43 -2.87 -10.90
CA SER A 250 26.33 -2.28 -12.23
C SER A 250 27.32 -2.86 -13.22
N ARG A 251 28.54 -3.19 -12.76
CA ARG A 251 29.60 -3.84 -13.58
C ARG A 251 29.24 -5.32 -13.84
N ALA A 252 28.72 -6.01 -12.85
CA ALA A 252 28.30 -7.40 -12.99
C ALA A 252 27.11 -7.55 -13.96
N LEU A 253 26.11 -6.67 -13.87
CA LEU A 253 24.97 -6.62 -14.79
C LEU A 253 25.42 -6.33 -16.24
N LEU A 254 26.33 -5.39 -16.43
CA LEU A 254 26.93 -5.12 -17.73
C LEU A 254 27.64 -6.37 -18.29
N ARG A 255 28.45 -7.03 -17.46
CA ARG A 255 29.19 -8.24 -17.86
C ARG A 255 28.24 -9.37 -18.24
N MET A 256 27.14 -9.50 -17.50
CA MET A 256 26.16 -10.54 -17.73
C MET A 256 25.38 -10.35 -19.04
N GLN A 257 24.90 -9.14 -19.31
CA GLN A 257 23.94 -8.90 -20.37
C GLN A 257 24.56 -8.42 -21.68
N TYR A 258 25.63 -7.62 -21.63
CA TYR A 258 26.14 -6.90 -22.80
C TYR A 258 27.58 -7.20 -23.19
N CYS A 259 28.42 -7.73 -22.29
CA CYS A 259 29.77 -8.12 -22.71
C CYS A 259 29.80 -9.24 -23.76
N PRO A 260 28.84 -10.18 -23.83
CA PRO A 260 28.75 -11.12 -24.97
C PRO A 260 28.64 -10.38 -26.31
N HIS A 261 27.93 -9.26 -26.39
CA HIS A 261 27.80 -8.48 -27.62
C HIS A 261 29.18 -7.98 -28.10
N CYS A 262 30.09 -7.65 -27.18
CA CYS A 262 31.42 -7.19 -27.54
C CYS A 262 32.22 -8.27 -28.28
N GLN A 263 31.86 -9.53 -28.12
CA GLN A 263 32.45 -10.69 -28.83
C GLN A 263 31.59 -11.12 -30.04
N GLY A 264 30.57 -10.35 -30.44
CA GLY A 264 29.64 -10.69 -31.52
C GLY A 264 28.52 -11.67 -31.12
N LEU A 265 28.47 -12.09 -29.85
CA LEU A 265 27.51 -13.07 -29.32
C LEU A 265 26.19 -12.39 -28.89
N THR A 266 25.50 -11.81 -29.85
CA THR A 266 24.32 -10.93 -29.58
C THR A 266 23.05 -11.70 -29.14
N LEU A 267 23.01 -13.02 -29.34
CA LEU A 267 21.86 -13.88 -28.98
C LEU A 267 22.15 -14.76 -27.76
N SER A 268 23.37 -14.74 -27.22
CA SER A 268 23.73 -15.55 -26.07
C SER A 268 23.06 -15.02 -24.80
N LYS A 269 22.57 -15.96 -23.99
CA LYS A 269 22.02 -15.67 -22.66
C LYS A 269 23.01 -16.16 -21.59
N PRO A 270 23.00 -15.55 -20.38
CA PRO A 270 23.82 -16.03 -19.27
C PRO A 270 23.39 -17.43 -18.80
N CYS A 271 24.34 -18.16 -18.26
CA CYS A 271 24.05 -19.42 -17.55
C CYS A 271 23.18 -19.14 -16.33
N LEU A 272 22.25 -20.02 -15.99
CA LEU A 272 21.34 -19.84 -14.85
C LEU A 272 22.08 -19.56 -13.54
N GLY A 273 23.11 -20.36 -13.19
CA GLY A 273 23.89 -20.16 -11.97
C GLY A 273 24.66 -18.83 -11.95
N TYR A 274 25.14 -18.34 -13.10
CA TYR A 274 25.79 -17.06 -13.26
C TYR A 274 24.79 -15.91 -13.05
N CYS A 275 23.62 -15.99 -13.70
CA CYS A 275 22.53 -15.04 -13.50
C CYS A 275 22.12 -14.97 -12.01
N LEU A 276 21.88 -16.11 -11.37
CA LEU A 276 21.49 -16.19 -9.97
C LEU A 276 22.51 -15.52 -9.04
N ASN A 277 23.81 -15.78 -9.21
CA ASN A 277 24.84 -15.12 -8.40
C ASN A 277 24.83 -13.60 -8.56
N ILE A 278 24.68 -13.10 -9.78
CA ILE A 278 24.64 -11.66 -10.04
C ILE A 278 23.36 -11.03 -9.49
N ILE A 279 22.20 -11.59 -9.81
CA ILE A 279 20.93 -11.00 -9.38
C ILE A 279 20.75 -11.11 -7.86
N ARG A 280 21.09 -12.26 -7.22
CA ARG A 280 21.06 -12.39 -5.75
C ARG A 280 22.04 -11.45 -5.06
N GLY A 281 23.20 -11.16 -5.67
CA GLY A 281 24.15 -10.17 -5.17
C GLY A 281 23.62 -8.75 -5.31
N CYS A 282 23.02 -8.40 -6.46
CA CYS A 282 22.45 -7.09 -6.72
C CYS A 282 21.18 -6.78 -5.92
N LEU A 283 20.40 -7.81 -5.58
CA LEU A 283 19.14 -7.69 -4.82
C LEU A 283 19.29 -8.22 -3.38
N ALA A 284 20.51 -8.31 -2.85
CA ALA A 284 20.76 -8.85 -1.52
C ALA A 284 19.99 -8.10 -0.43
N ASP A 285 19.93 -6.78 -0.53
CA ASP A 285 19.17 -5.90 0.38
C ASP A 285 17.64 -6.15 0.30
N LEU A 286 17.12 -6.40 -0.90
CA LEU A 286 15.70 -6.74 -1.07
C LEU A 286 15.32 -8.06 -0.44
N ALA A 287 16.21 -9.04 -0.47
CA ALA A 287 15.97 -10.31 0.18
C ALA A 287 15.81 -10.18 1.71
N GLU A 288 16.42 -9.16 2.33
CA GLU A 288 16.22 -8.87 3.75
C GLU A 288 14.81 -8.32 4.05
N VAL A 289 14.14 -7.72 3.07
CA VAL A 289 12.74 -7.25 3.22
C VAL A 289 11.78 -8.44 3.34
N ASP A 290 12.11 -9.61 2.75
CA ASP A 290 11.20 -10.74 2.59
C ASP A 290 10.58 -11.22 3.91
N LEU A 291 11.39 -11.39 4.96
CA LEU A 291 10.92 -11.83 6.27
C LEU A 291 9.85 -10.87 6.84
N HIS A 292 10.08 -9.58 6.70
CA HIS A 292 9.17 -8.54 7.22
C HIS A 292 7.95 -8.38 6.32
N TRP A 293 8.11 -8.59 5.01
CA TRP A 293 7.01 -8.63 4.06
C TRP A 293 6.07 -9.80 4.31
N GLN A 294 6.61 -10.99 4.61
CA GLN A 294 5.82 -12.15 5.03
C GLN A 294 5.01 -11.85 6.30
N GLY A 295 5.66 -11.27 7.32
CA GLY A 295 5.02 -10.86 8.56
C GLY A 295 3.93 -9.80 8.35
N TYR A 296 4.15 -8.84 7.45
CA TYR A 296 3.18 -7.82 7.06
C TYR A 296 1.92 -8.45 6.43
N ILE A 297 2.07 -9.37 5.48
CA ILE A 297 0.93 -10.07 4.86
C ILE A 297 0.18 -10.91 5.90
N GLN A 298 0.89 -11.60 6.78
CA GLN A 298 0.29 -12.37 7.86
C GLN A 298 -0.51 -11.48 8.81
N ALA A 299 0.03 -10.35 9.24
CA ALA A 299 -0.66 -9.41 10.13
C ALA A 299 -1.92 -8.81 9.47
N LEU A 300 -1.89 -8.54 8.15
CA LEU A 300 -3.09 -8.14 7.39
C LEU A 300 -4.16 -9.24 7.37
N GLU A 301 -3.77 -10.50 7.24
CA GLU A 301 -4.70 -11.63 7.30
C GLU A 301 -5.38 -11.75 8.66
N GLU A 302 -4.59 -11.69 9.74
CA GLU A 302 -5.08 -11.77 11.11
C GLU A 302 -6.05 -10.63 11.41
N LEU A 303 -5.69 -9.39 11.06
CA LEU A 303 -6.55 -8.22 11.24
C LEU A 303 -7.83 -8.32 10.40
N SER A 304 -7.74 -8.76 9.14
CA SER A 304 -8.92 -8.95 8.29
C SER A 304 -9.92 -9.95 8.90
N GLY A 305 -9.43 -10.98 9.59
CA GLY A 305 -10.26 -11.92 10.34
C GLY A 305 -10.92 -11.29 11.57
N ALA A 306 -10.18 -10.48 12.32
CA ALA A 306 -10.67 -9.82 13.53
C ALA A 306 -11.73 -8.73 13.27
N LEU A 307 -11.67 -8.06 12.11
CA LEU A 307 -12.60 -7.00 11.68
C LEU A 307 -13.96 -7.56 11.16
N SER A 308 -14.47 -8.62 11.73
CA SER A 308 -15.75 -9.26 11.32
C SER A 308 -16.80 -9.21 12.43
N GLY A 309 -18.06 -9.36 12.06
CA GLY A 309 -19.19 -9.37 13.00
C GLY A 309 -19.40 -8.01 13.69
N VAL A 310 -19.54 -8.01 14.99
CA VAL A 310 -19.85 -6.82 15.83
C VAL A 310 -18.73 -5.77 15.85
N HIS A 311 -17.50 -6.14 15.48
CA HIS A 311 -16.35 -5.23 15.35
C HIS A 311 -16.17 -4.70 13.92
N SER A 312 -17.05 -5.07 12.99
CA SER A 312 -17.05 -4.53 11.64
C SER A 312 -17.39 -3.03 11.66
N ILE A 313 -16.62 -2.22 10.98
CA ILE A 313 -16.90 -0.78 10.81
C ILE A 313 -18.29 -0.54 10.20
N GLU A 314 -18.69 -1.40 9.26
CA GLU A 314 -20.01 -1.39 8.65
C GLU A 314 -21.10 -1.55 9.70
N HIS A 315 -20.98 -2.56 10.57
CA HIS A 315 -21.95 -2.78 11.65
C HIS A 315 -22.01 -1.62 12.63
N VAL A 316 -20.86 -1.13 13.09
CA VAL A 316 -20.77 -0.06 14.10
C VAL A 316 -21.32 1.26 13.56
N LEU A 317 -20.94 1.68 12.36
CA LEU A 317 -21.39 2.94 11.79
C LEU A 317 -22.87 2.92 11.45
N LEU A 318 -23.37 1.86 10.78
CA LEU A 318 -24.77 1.79 10.36
C LEU A 318 -25.74 1.63 11.55
N ASN A 319 -25.29 1.09 12.69
CA ASN A 319 -26.09 0.99 13.91
C ASN A 319 -25.91 2.16 14.90
N PHE A 320 -25.08 3.17 14.58
CA PHE A 320 -24.87 4.29 15.47
C PHE A 320 -26.15 5.07 15.76
N HIS A 321 -27.06 5.23 14.78
CA HIS A 321 -28.36 5.85 14.96
C HIS A 321 -29.20 5.15 16.06
N SER A 322 -29.09 3.84 16.20
CA SER A 322 -29.78 3.09 17.26
C SER A 322 -29.20 3.42 18.63
N LEU A 323 -27.88 3.55 18.76
CA LEU A 323 -27.24 4.02 20.01
C LEU A 323 -27.67 5.43 20.39
N VAL A 324 -27.81 6.32 19.41
CA VAL A 324 -28.32 7.67 19.63
C VAL A 324 -29.76 7.63 20.10
N HIS A 325 -30.60 6.79 19.48
CA HIS A 325 -31.97 6.59 19.93
C HIS A 325 -32.03 6.10 21.38
N ASP A 326 -31.26 5.07 21.72
CA ASP A 326 -31.19 4.54 23.10
C ASP A 326 -30.75 5.63 24.09
N ALA A 327 -29.80 6.51 23.71
CA ALA A 327 -29.36 7.63 24.53
C ALA A 327 -30.48 8.64 24.79
N LEU A 328 -31.29 8.96 23.77
CA LEU A 328 -32.44 9.86 23.90
C LEU A 328 -33.54 9.28 24.79
N VAL A 329 -33.82 7.98 24.65
CA VAL A 329 -34.74 7.25 25.53
C VAL A 329 -34.23 7.26 26.97
N GLN A 330 -32.94 6.99 27.19
CA GLN A 330 -32.35 7.02 28.54
C GLN A 330 -32.42 8.42 29.16
N ALA A 331 -32.13 9.46 28.38
CA ALA A 331 -32.23 10.85 28.84
C ALA A 331 -33.67 11.23 29.26
N ARG A 332 -34.66 10.70 28.53
CA ARG A 332 -36.08 10.91 28.87
C ARG A 332 -36.46 10.20 30.18
N ILE A 333 -35.98 8.98 30.37
CA ILE A 333 -36.22 8.21 31.61
C ILE A 333 -35.58 8.89 32.80
N ASN A 334 -34.33 9.35 32.66
CA ASN A 334 -33.59 10.05 33.72
C ASN A 334 -34.02 11.51 33.91
N GLY A 335 -34.96 12.03 33.09
CA GLY A 335 -35.33 13.43 33.00
C GLY A 335 -35.59 14.12 34.32
N PRO A 336 -36.41 13.58 35.24
CA PRO A 336 -36.68 14.23 36.55
C PRO A 336 -35.41 14.42 37.39
N GLU A 337 -34.58 13.40 37.52
CA GLU A 337 -33.31 13.44 38.25
C GLU A 337 -32.32 14.40 37.61
N VAL A 338 -32.18 14.33 36.28
CA VAL A 338 -31.30 15.21 35.48
C VAL A 338 -31.72 16.68 35.65
N SER A 339 -33.04 16.99 35.63
CA SER A 339 -33.52 18.34 35.83
C SER A 339 -33.16 18.90 37.21
N GLU A 340 -33.25 18.08 38.25
CA GLU A 340 -32.86 18.47 39.61
C GLU A 340 -31.36 18.74 39.71
N GLN A 341 -30.54 17.87 39.15
CA GLN A 341 -29.08 18.03 39.14
C GLN A 341 -28.65 19.26 38.32
N VAL A 342 -29.23 19.45 37.14
CA VAL A 342 -29.01 20.67 36.31
C VAL A 342 -29.34 21.92 37.06
N ASN A 343 -30.51 21.98 37.73
CA ASN A 343 -30.91 23.14 38.52
C ASN A 343 -29.92 23.43 39.67
N LYS A 344 -29.33 22.41 40.27
CA LYS A 344 -28.30 22.57 41.32
C LYS A 344 -26.99 23.14 40.79
N ILE A 345 -26.59 22.76 39.56
CA ILE A 345 -25.30 23.13 38.96
C ILE A 345 -25.41 24.41 38.15
N CYS A 346 -26.39 24.52 37.26
CA CYS A 346 -26.56 25.62 36.30
C CYS A 346 -27.63 26.62 36.70
N GLY A 347 -28.39 26.37 37.79
CA GLY A 347 -29.52 27.18 38.17
C GLY A 347 -30.76 26.99 37.28
N PRO A 348 -31.80 27.83 37.45
CA PRO A 348 -33.00 27.74 36.64
C PRO A 348 -32.72 28.10 35.17
N PRO A 349 -33.39 27.44 34.20
CA PRO A 349 -33.11 27.64 32.78
C PRO A 349 -33.40 29.07 32.32
N VAL A 350 -32.38 29.75 31.78
CA VAL A 350 -32.48 31.05 31.13
C VAL A 350 -32.86 30.85 29.67
N ARG A 351 -34.02 31.38 29.25
CA ARG A 351 -34.62 31.15 27.93
C ARG A 351 -34.70 32.42 27.09
N LYS A 352 -34.55 32.27 25.75
CA LYS A 352 -34.66 33.31 24.73
C LYS A 352 -35.80 32.99 23.74
N PRO A 353 -36.37 33.98 23.02
CA PRO A 353 -37.40 33.74 22.00
C PRO A 353 -36.91 32.75 20.94
N LYS A 354 -37.79 31.82 20.52
CA LYS A 354 -37.46 30.73 19.60
C LYS A 354 -37.24 31.23 18.17
N GLN A 355 -36.13 30.89 17.58
CA GLN A 355 -35.84 31.00 16.16
C GLN A 355 -35.74 29.60 15.56
N SER A 356 -36.82 29.08 15.02
CA SER A 356 -36.81 27.73 14.40
C SER A 356 -36.89 27.81 12.88
N PRO A 357 -35.86 27.39 12.14
CA PRO A 357 -36.03 26.95 10.76
C PRO A 357 -36.51 25.48 10.74
N GLY A 358 -37.53 25.21 9.93
CA GLY A 358 -38.06 23.85 9.74
C GLY A 358 -37.08 22.92 9.03
N CYS A 359 -37.23 21.62 9.28
CA CYS A 359 -36.49 20.55 8.59
C CYS A 359 -36.87 20.54 7.10
N SER A 360 -35.95 20.91 6.20
CA SER A 360 -36.07 20.67 4.77
C SER A 360 -35.05 19.63 4.36
N PHE A 361 -35.46 18.37 4.27
CA PHE A 361 -34.62 17.27 3.80
C PHE A 361 -35.02 16.93 2.36
N ASP A 362 -34.06 17.00 1.45
CA ASP A 362 -34.26 16.64 0.05
C ASP A 362 -34.13 15.11 -0.11
N GLN A 363 -35.26 14.39 0.02
CA GLN A 363 -35.33 12.92 0.01
C GLN A 363 -34.96 12.28 -1.34
N ASN A 364 -34.77 13.06 -2.41
CA ASN A 364 -34.66 12.50 -3.76
C ASN A 364 -33.23 12.11 -4.22
N LYS A 365 -32.17 12.56 -3.55
CA LYS A 365 -30.79 12.23 -3.96
C LYS A 365 -30.24 10.91 -3.40
N ASP A 366 -30.76 10.43 -2.28
CA ASP A 366 -30.14 9.33 -1.54
C ASP A 366 -30.74 7.94 -1.83
N ASN A 367 -31.90 7.87 -2.49
CA ASN A 367 -32.55 6.60 -2.82
C ASN A 367 -31.79 5.71 -3.84
N GLN A 368 -30.85 6.27 -4.61
CA GLN A 368 -30.01 5.49 -5.54
C GLN A 368 -28.84 4.81 -4.82
N VAL A 369 -28.27 5.46 -3.81
CA VAL A 369 -27.14 4.92 -3.03
C VAL A 369 -27.62 3.83 -2.08
N LEU A 370 -28.81 3.97 -1.48
CA LEU A 370 -29.45 2.97 -0.62
C LEU A 370 -29.74 1.64 -1.36
N LYS A 371 -30.06 1.69 -2.66
CA LYS A 371 -30.30 0.49 -3.47
C LYS A 371 -29.03 -0.31 -3.79
N MET A 372 -27.85 0.31 -3.72
CA MET A 372 -26.58 -0.37 -3.98
C MET A 372 -26.12 -1.27 -2.84
N PHE A 373 -26.42 -0.92 -1.58
CA PHE A 373 -25.99 -1.70 -0.41
C PHE A 373 -26.98 -2.80 0.03
N SER A 374 -28.23 -2.77 -0.46
CA SER A 374 -29.29 -3.70 -0.05
C SER A 374 -29.33 -5.01 -0.86
N ARG A 375 -28.51 -5.19 -1.89
CA ARG A 375 -28.77 -6.24 -2.88
C ARG A 375 -27.87 -7.45 -2.90
N ASP A 376 -26.63 -7.42 -2.39
CA ASP A 376 -25.74 -8.57 -2.51
C ASP A 376 -24.96 -8.85 -1.23
N SER A 377 -25.37 -9.91 -0.53
CA SER A 377 -24.66 -10.48 0.62
C SER A 377 -23.23 -10.97 0.27
N GLU A 378 -22.90 -11.12 -1.00
CA GLU A 378 -21.56 -11.46 -1.48
C GLU A 378 -20.59 -10.27 -1.51
N GLN A 379 -21.08 -9.02 -1.49
CA GLN A 379 -20.29 -7.81 -1.56
C GLN A 379 -20.07 -7.09 -0.22
N THR A 380 -20.25 -7.77 0.91
CA THR A 380 -19.95 -7.18 2.21
C THR A 380 -18.48 -6.79 2.29
N LEU A 381 -18.17 -5.72 3.03
CA LEU A 381 -16.80 -5.26 3.27
C LEU A 381 -15.91 -6.39 3.83
N THR A 382 -16.48 -7.28 4.64
CA THR A 382 -15.81 -8.47 5.18
C THR A 382 -15.40 -9.44 4.06
N ASN A 383 -16.28 -9.70 3.09
CA ASN A 383 -15.97 -10.59 1.96
C ASN A 383 -14.91 -9.97 1.05
N ARG A 384 -15.00 -8.66 0.76
CA ARG A 384 -13.96 -7.95 -0.01
C ARG A 384 -12.59 -8.02 0.67
N ARG A 385 -12.50 -7.84 2.00
CA ARG A 385 -11.24 -8.00 2.74
C ARG A 385 -10.69 -9.42 2.64
N LYS A 386 -11.53 -10.45 2.84
CA LYS A 386 -11.13 -11.86 2.72
C LYS A 386 -10.64 -12.19 1.31
N GLU A 387 -11.32 -11.69 0.29
CA GLU A 387 -10.94 -11.88 -1.10
C GLU A 387 -9.62 -11.20 -1.43
N PHE A 388 -9.44 -9.95 -1.03
CA PHE A 388 -8.17 -9.24 -1.17
C PHE A 388 -7.01 -10.00 -0.54
N VAL A 389 -7.18 -10.44 0.71
CA VAL A 389 -6.15 -11.20 1.44
C VAL A 389 -5.85 -12.52 0.74
N ARG A 390 -6.86 -13.23 0.23
CA ARG A 390 -6.68 -14.46 -0.55
C ARG A 390 -5.81 -14.22 -1.80
N HIS A 391 -6.03 -13.12 -2.51
CA HIS A 391 -5.23 -12.75 -3.67
C HIS A 391 -3.83 -12.23 -3.32
N LEU A 392 -3.62 -11.70 -2.13
CA LEU A 392 -2.33 -11.23 -1.65
C LEU A 392 -1.42 -12.38 -1.16
N ARG A 393 -1.99 -13.47 -0.69
CA ARG A 393 -1.29 -14.65 -0.14
C ARG A 393 -0.16 -15.23 -1.03
N PRO A 394 -0.36 -15.38 -2.35
CA PRO A 394 0.69 -15.89 -3.24
C PRO A 394 1.95 -15.03 -3.26
N TYR A 395 1.85 -13.76 -2.88
CA TYR A 395 2.96 -12.80 -2.88
C TYR A 395 3.73 -12.75 -1.56
N ARG A 396 3.50 -13.70 -0.64
CA ARG A 396 4.22 -13.73 0.66
C ARG A 396 5.74 -13.78 0.51
N ALA A 397 6.26 -14.61 -0.39
CA ALA A 397 7.68 -14.77 -0.64
C ALA A 397 8.15 -13.99 -1.88
N PHE A 398 7.50 -12.87 -2.19
CA PHE A 398 7.78 -12.09 -3.40
C PHE A 398 9.24 -11.65 -3.49
N TYR A 399 9.76 -11.03 -2.43
CA TYR A 399 11.14 -10.55 -2.42
C TYR A 399 12.18 -11.65 -2.33
N GLY A 400 11.90 -12.71 -1.59
CA GLY A 400 12.79 -13.87 -1.45
C GLY A 400 12.93 -14.67 -2.74
N GLY A 401 11.85 -14.80 -3.51
CA GLY A 401 11.82 -15.54 -4.78
C GLY A 401 12.17 -14.72 -6.02
N LEU A 402 12.34 -13.40 -5.88
CA LEU A 402 12.45 -12.48 -7.02
C LEU A 402 13.65 -12.80 -7.94
N ALA A 403 14.83 -13.08 -7.38
CA ALA A 403 16.01 -13.41 -8.17
C ALA A 403 15.83 -14.71 -8.98
N ASP A 404 15.22 -15.71 -8.39
CA ASP A 404 14.93 -16.99 -9.06
C ASP A 404 13.93 -16.81 -10.20
N GLN A 405 12.86 -16.02 -9.96
CA GLN A 405 11.88 -15.69 -10.98
C GLN A 405 12.51 -14.94 -12.15
N LEU A 406 13.34 -13.93 -11.89
CA LEU A 406 13.98 -13.12 -12.93
C LEU A 406 14.94 -13.95 -13.80
N CYS A 407 15.76 -14.79 -13.21
CA CYS A 407 16.70 -15.62 -13.96
C CYS A 407 16.01 -16.78 -14.70
N ALA A 408 14.96 -17.40 -14.13
CA ALA A 408 14.27 -18.52 -14.74
C ALA A 408 13.37 -18.11 -15.92
N SER A 409 12.82 -16.87 -15.94
CA SER A 409 11.85 -16.47 -16.95
C SER A 409 12.48 -16.16 -18.32
N GLU A 410 13.31 -15.12 -18.40
CA GLU A 410 13.81 -14.62 -19.68
C GLU A 410 15.31 -14.31 -19.69
N LEU A 411 15.92 -14.06 -18.54
CA LEU A 411 17.29 -13.59 -18.46
C LEU A 411 18.32 -14.69 -18.75
N ALA A 412 18.14 -15.91 -18.25
CA ALA A 412 19.10 -17.00 -18.43
C ALA A 412 18.79 -17.89 -19.65
N ALA A 413 19.80 -18.65 -20.08
CA ALA A 413 19.64 -19.66 -21.11
C ALA A 413 18.81 -20.84 -20.58
N ALA A 414 18.02 -21.47 -21.47
CA ALA A 414 17.35 -22.72 -21.15
C ALA A 414 18.37 -23.84 -20.93
N ASP A 415 17.95 -24.82 -20.13
CA ASP A 415 18.81 -25.97 -19.81
C ASP A 415 19.32 -26.69 -21.06
N GLY A 416 20.59 -27.06 -21.02
CA GLY A 416 21.27 -27.81 -22.11
C GLY A 416 21.74 -26.94 -23.28
N LEU A 417 21.46 -25.65 -23.32
CA LEU A 417 21.98 -24.74 -24.32
C LEU A 417 23.30 -24.11 -23.89
N PRO A 418 24.22 -23.80 -24.85
CA PRO A 418 25.42 -23.02 -24.55
C PRO A 418 25.03 -21.68 -23.93
N CYS A 419 25.70 -21.28 -22.85
CA CYS A 419 25.36 -20.11 -22.08
C CYS A 419 26.63 -19.31 -21.74
N TRP A 420 26.44 -18.00 -21.45
CA TRP A 420 27.50 -17.08 -21.09
C TRP A 420 27.82 -17.14 -19.58
N ASN A 421 29.10 -17.34 -19.23
CA ASN A 421 29.56 -17.42 -17.84
C ASN A 421 30.28 -16.16 -17.34
N GLY A 422 30.29 -15.08 -18.13
CA GLY A 422 31.00 -13.84 -17.81
C GLY A 422 32.31 -13.63 -18.57
N GLY A 423 32.85 -14.68 -19.22
CA GLY A 423 34.06 -14.66 -20.03
C GLY A 423 33.88 -15.36 -21.37
N ASP A 424 33.26 -16.53 -21.37
CA ASP A 424 33.14 -17.39 -22.54
C ASP A 424 31.75 -18.07 -22.60
N LEU A 425 31.42 -18.59 -23.79
CA LEU A 425 30.31 -19.51 -23.96
C LEU A 425 30.70 -20.90 -23.44
N VAL A 426 29.93 -21.42 -22.49
CA VAL A 426 30.15 -22.72 -21.85
C VAL A 426 28.87 -23.56 -21.89
N ARG A 427 29.00 -24.87 -21.61
CA ARG A 427 27.83 -25.77 -21.49
C ARG A 427 27.15 -25.66 -20.14
N SER A 428 27.89 -25.29 -19.08
CA SER A 428 27.35 -25.12 -17.73
C SER A 428 28.22 -24.17 -16.90
N TYR A 429 27.60 -23.48 -15.91
CA TYR A 429 28.30 -22.66 -14.94
C TYR A 429 28.89 -23.54 -13.83
N THR A 430 30.18 -23.41 -13.57
CA THR A 430 30.94 -24.31 -12.68
C THR A 430 31.21 -23.74 -11.28
N HIS A 431 31.04 -22.43 -11.08
CA HIS A 431 31.24 -21.83 -9.77
C HIS A 431 30.04 -22.10 -8.85
N ARG A 432 30.29 -21.98 -7.52
CA ARG A 432 29.25 -22.15 -6.50
C ARG A 432 28.16 -21.12 -6.69
N VAL A 433 26.89 -21.55 -6.69
CA VAL A 433 25.72 -20.69 -6.64
C VAL A 433 25.39 -20.40 -5.17
N VAL A 434 25.35 -19.10 -4.79
CA VAL A 434 25.06 -18.66 -3.43
C VAL A 434 23.55 -18.49 -3.22
N GLY A 435 23.09 -18.52 -1.96
CA GLY A 435 21.70 -18.23 -1.59
C GLY A 435 21.35 -16.74 -1.64
N SER A 436 20.09 -16.40 -1.32
CA SER A 436 19.60 -15.02 -1.19
C SER A 436 20.00 -14.40 0.15
N GLY A 437 19.94 -13.05 0.24
CA GLY A 437 20.25 -12.28 1.44
C GLY A 437 21.73 -11.91 1.61
N ILE A 438 21.99 -10.86 2.40
CA ILE A 438 23.33 -10.24 2.55
C ILE A 438 24.36 -11.24 3.08
N LYS A 439 23.99 -12.06 4.07
CA LYS A 439 24.92 -13.04 4.69
C LYS A 439 25.46 -14.05 3.68
N ALA A 440 24.64 -14.49 2.74
CA ALA A 440 25.03 -15.46 1.72
C ALA A 440 26.03 -14.87 0.71
N GLN A 441 26.06 -13.54 0.54
CA GLN A 441 26.89 -12.87 -0.46
C GLN A 441 28.39 -12.82 -0.10
N SER A 442 28.76 -13.15 1.12
CA SER A 442 30.18 -13.26 1.51
C SER A 442 30.95 -14.27 0.66
N ALA A 443 30.26 -15.34 0.19
CA ALA A 443 30.81 -16.38 -0.68
C ALA A 443 30.48 -16.16 -2.17
N ASN A 444 29.89 -15.02 -2.56
CA ASN A 444 29.50 -14.75 -3.95
C ASN A 444 30.72 -14.45 -4.79
N PRO A 445 31.00 -15.26 -5.86
CA PRO A 445 32.17 -15.06 -6.72
C PRO A 445 32.02 -13.88 -7.67
N GLU A 446 30.77 -13.40 -7.96
CA GLU A 446 30.49 -12.43 -9.02
C GLU A 446 30.26 -11.00 -8.51
N VAL A 447 29.62 -10.85 -7.34
CA VAL A 447 29.24 -9.55 -6.77
C VAL A 447 29.67 -9.46 -5.31
N LYS A 448 30.44 -8.40 -4.98
CA LYS A 448 30.78 -8.08 -3.59
C LYS A 448 29.75 -7.11 -3.01
N VAL A 449 29.03 -7.54 -1.99
CA VAL A 449 28.03 -6.73 -1.27
C VAL A 449 28.68 -6.10 -0.04
N LYS A 450 28.51 -4.78 0.13
CA LYS A 450 29.10 -3.98 1.23
C LYS A 450 28.01 -3.36 2.11
N GLY A 451 27.46 -4.16 3.02
CA GLY A 451 26.50 -3.64 3.98
C GLY A 451 25.08 -3.45 3.42
N THR A 452 24.16 -2.94 4.25
CA THR A 452 22.74 -2.75 3.93
C THR A 452 22.49 -1.33 3.42
N ASP A 453 21.61 -1.17 2.43
CA ASP A 453 21.15 0.13 1.96
C ASP A 453 20.30 0.81 3.05
N PRO A 454 20.60 2.08 3.45
CA PRO A 454 19.84 2.80 4.46
C PRO A 454 18.35 2.94 4.13
N VAL A 455 17.99 3.08 2.85
CA VAL A 455 16.60 3.20 2.40
C VAL A 455 15.85 1.89 2.67
N ILE A 456 16.48 0.75 2.40
CA ILE A 456 15.90 -0.57 2.70
C ILE A 456 15.76 -0.78 4.21
N SER A 457 16.74 -0.35 5.01
CA SER A 457 16.63 -0.40 6.48
C SER A 457 15.42 0.38 6.99
N GLN A 458 15.18 1.59 6.48
CA GLN A 458 14.00 2.40 6.82
C GLN A 458 12.68 1.71 6.45
N ILE A 459 12.63 1.04 5.29
CA ILE A 459 11.44 0.27 4.88
C ILE A 459 11.18 -0.89 5.83
N ILE A 460 12.23 -1.62 6.20
CA ILE A 460 12.13 -2.71 7.16
C ILE A 460 11.59 -2.21 8.50
N ASP A 461 12.05 -1.07 9.00
CA ASP A 461 11.59 -0.50 10.25
C ASP A 461 10.13 -0.02 10.17
N LYS A 462 9.72 0.56 9.04
CA LYS A 462 8.29 0.88 8.79
C LYS A 462 7.41 -0.37 8.76
N LEU A 463 7.87 -1.45 8.12
CA LEU A 463 7.15 -2.73 8.10
C LEU A 463 7.00 -3.32 9.51
N LYS A 464 8.08 -3.33 10.31
CA LYS A 464 8.04 -3.77 11.72
C LYS A 464 7.02 -2.97 12.53
N HIS A 465 7.05 -1.64 12.40
CA HIS A 465 6.12 -0.76 13.11
C HIS A 465 4.66 -1.05 12.73
N VAL A 466 4.35 -1.16 11.44
CA VAL A 466 2.99 -1.47 10.98
C VAL A 466 2.54 -2.86 11.42
N ILE A 467 3.42 -3.87 11.39
CA ILE A 467 3.11 -5.20 11.93
C ILE A 467 2.70 -5.11 13.40
N GLN A 468 3.41 -4.33 14.21
CA GLN A 468 3.06 -4.11 15.63
C GLN A 468 1.69 -3.44 15.78
N LEU A 469 1.40 -2.43 14.96
CA LEU A 469 0.08 -1.77 14.92
C LEU A 469 -1.03 -2.76 14.57
N LEU A 470 -0.85 -3.55 13.51
CA LEU A 470 -1.83 -4.52 13.04
C LEU A 470 -2.11 -5.63 14.07
N GLN A 471 -1.10 -6.03 14.85
CA GLN A 471 -1.21 -7.04 15.91
C GLN A 471 -1.84 -6.50 17.21
N GLY A 472 -2.26 -5.24 17.24
CA GLY A 472 -2.89 -4.62 18.40
C GLY A 472 -1.95 -4.39 19.59
N LYS A 473 -0.64 -4.56 19.43
CA LYS A 473 0.34 -4.35 20.52
C LYS A 473 0.47 -2.89 20.94
N SER A 474 -0.02 -1.97 20.10
CA SER A 474 -0.06 -0.52 20.37
C SER A 474 -1.46 -0.01 20.68
N PHE A 475 -2.49 -0.86 20.65
CA PHE A 475 -3.83 -0.48 21.09
C PHE A 475 -3.94 -0.76 22.60
N PRO A 476 -4.44 0.20 23.41
CA PRO A 476 -4.80 -0.12 24.77
C PRO A 476 -5.75 -1.31 24.73
N LYS A 477 -5.42 -2.39 25.42
CA LYS A 477 -6.36 -3.48 25.66
C LYS A 477 -7.49 -2.84 26.44
N TYR A 478 -8.61 -2.54 25.76
CA TYR A 478 -9.87 -2.35 26.46
C TYR A 478 -10.15 -3.69 27.11
N ASP A 479 -9.96 -3.74 28.42
CA ASP A 479 -10.29 -4.89 29.24
C ASP A 479 -11.69 -5.38 28.88
N LYS A 480 -11.85 -6.68 28.82
CA LYS A 480 -13.13 -7.38 28.74
C LYS A 480 -13.98 -7.00 29.95
N TRP A 481 -14.59 -5.80 29.89
CA TRP A 481 -15.55 -5.40 30.89
C TRP A 481 -16.94 -5.78 30.44
N ASP A 482 -17.46 -6.83 31.11
CA ASP A 482 -18.84 -7.10 31.40
C ASP A 482 -19.85 -7.22 30.27
N LEU A 483 -19.88 -8.43 29.73
CA LEU A 483 -21.12 -9.04 29.24
C LEU A 483 -21.69 -10.01 30.30
N GLN A 484 -21.39 -9.80 31.59
CA GLN A 484 -21.98 -10.58 32.69
C GLN A 484 -22.27 -9.69 33.90
N GLN A 485 -23.47 -9.08 33.88
CA GLN A 485 -24.18 -8.78 35.12
C GLN A 485 -25.69 -9.02 34.92
N THR A 486 -26.05 -10.28 34.90
CA THR A 486 -27.23 -10.78 35.57
C THR A 486 -26.83 -12.08 36.28
N GLY A 487 -26.60 -12.00 37.58
CA GLY A 487 -26.33 -13.19 38.40
C GLY A 487 -25.54 -12.85 39.67
N SER A 488 -26.26 -12.76 40.76
CA SER A 488 -25.79 -12.54 42.13
C SER A 488 -24.77 -13.57 42.64
N GLY A 489 -23.81 -13.14 43.48
CA GLY A 489 -23.33 -13.92 44.61
C GLY A 489 -21.86 -14.22 44.72
N GLY A 490 -21.22 -13.71 45.79
CA GLY A 490 -20.19 -14.41 46.55
C GLY A 490 -18.73 -14.03 46.27
N GLY A 491 -18.09 -13.34 47.21
CA GLY A 491 -16.72 -12.96 47.24
C GLY A 491 -15.70 -14.09 47.44
N VAL A 492 -14.44 -13.76 47.27
CA VAL A 492 -13.31 -14.05 48.17
C VAL A 492 -12.08 -13.24 47.70
N ASP A 493 -11.43 -12.56 48.65
CA ASP A 493 -10.15 -11.89 48.54
C ASP A 493 -8.99 -12.85 48.22
N GLU A 494 -8.07 -12.46 47.37
CA GLU A 494 -6.66 -12.85 47.53
C GLU A 494 -5.73 -11.74 47.03
N GLN A 495 -5.02 -11.16 47.99
CA GLN A 495 -3.86 -10.28 47.80
C GLN A 495 -2.67 -11.09 47.32
N ILE A 496 -1.99 -10.68 46.29
CA ILE A 496 -0.58 -10.98 46.07
C ILE A 496 0.14 -9.68 45.70
N SER A 497 0.95 -9.23 46.65
CA SER A 497 1.99 -8.22 46.48
C SER A 497 3.20 -8.83 45.78
N GLY A 498 3.80 -8.09 44.86
CA GLY A 498 5.06 -8.42 44.23
C GLY A 498 5.81 -7.14 43.92
N ASP A 499 6.79 -6.82 44.72
CA ASP A 499 7.79 -5.77 44.55
C ASP A 499 8.54 -5.94 43.23
N CYS A 500 8.81 -4.84 42.54
CA CYS A 500 9.86 -4.73 41.55
C CYS A 500 10.73 -3.53 41.92
N ASP A 501 11.91 -3.85 42.41
CA ASP A 501 13.02 -2.91 42.57
C ASP A 501 13.82 -2.80 41.26
N ASP A 502 14.29 -1.58 41.02
CA ASP A 502 15.56 -1.09 40.46
C ASP A 502 15.85 -1.08 38.97
N GLU A 503 16.00 0.18 38.56
CA GLU A 503 17.03 0.82 37.73
C GLU A 503 17.41 0.22 36.37
N ASP A 504 16.93 0.88 35.27
CA ASP A 504 17.84 1.52 34.33
C ASP A 504 17.04 2.27 33.23
N GLY A 505 17.51 3.48 32.96
CA GLY A 505 16.84 4.49 32.15
C GLY A 505 16.60 4.10 30.72
N CYS A 506 15.34 4.26 30.27
CA CYS A 506 14.96 4.29 28.87
C CYS A 506 14.54 5.70 28.49
N GLY A 507 15.49 6.45 27.93
CA GLY A 507 15.24 7.71 27.25
C GLY A 507 14.37 7.47 26.01
N GLY A 508 13.10 7.86 26.07
CA GLY A 508 12.20 7.84 24.95
C GLY A 508 12.48 8.97 23.98
N SER A 509 12.74 8.66 22.75
CA SER A 509 12.73 9.64 21.67
C SER A 509 12.28 8.97 20.38
N GLY A 510 11.05 9.24 19.94
CA GLY A 510 10.50 8.63 18.72
C GLY A 510 9.23 9.26 18.15
N SER A 511 8.74 10.39 18.68
CA SER A 511 7.48 10.99 18.21
C SER A 511 7.60 12.00 17.05
N GLY A 512 8.82 12.30 16.59
CA GLY A 512 9.07 13.33 15.58
C GLY A 512 8.91 12.89 14.12
N GLU A 513 9.09 11.62 13.82
CA GLU A 513 9.14 11.13 12.43
C GLU A 513 7.77 10.72 11.88
N PHE A 514 6.85 10.30 12.73
CA PHE A 514 5.48 9.95 12.32
C PHE A 514 4.70 11.16 11.79
N LYS A 515 4.95 12.36 12.30
CA LYS A 515 4.34 13.61 11.80
C LYS A 515 4.77 13.98 10.38
N ARG A 516 5.95 13.54 9.92
CA ARG A 516 6.43 13.80 8.55
C ARG A 516 5.78 12.89 7.50
N VAL A 517 5.48 11.64 7.85
CA VAL A 517 4.83 10.68 6.94
C VAL A 517 3.37 11.07 6.70
N LEU A 518 2.66 11.54 7.73
CA LEU A 518 1.30 12.06 7.61
C LEU A 518 1.21 13.32 6.73
N LYS A 519 2.22 14.22 6.77
CA LYS A 519 2.26 15.40 5.89
C LYS A 519 2.44 15.08 4.41
N ILE A 520 3.05 13.93 4.06
CA ILE A 520 3.18 13.49 2.67
C ILE A 520 1.84 12.96 2.15
N THR A 521 1.07 12.25 2.99
CA THR A 521 -0.29 11.79 2.64
C THR A 521 -1.26 12.95 2.47
N ASP A 522 -1.18 13.99 3.30
CA ASP A 522 -2.00 15.20 3.17
C ASP A 522 -1.72 15.95 1.85
N ARG A 523 -0.47 15.99 1.38
CA ARG A 523 -0.13 16.58 0.07
C ARG A 523 -0.69 15.78 -1.11
N ILE A 524 -0.74 14.45 -1.02
CA ILE A 524 -1.31 13.60 -2.08
C ILE A 524 -2.84 13.71 -2.09
N LEU A 525 -3.48 13.80 -0.92
CA LEU A 525 -4.93 14.03 -0.80
C LEU A 525 -5.33 15.42 -1.29
N SER A 526 -4.59 16.47 -0.93
CA SER A 526 -4.83 17.83 -1.41
C SER A 526 -4.62 17.97 -2.91
N SER A 527 -3.63 17.29 -3.49
CA SER A 527 -3.41 17.31 -4.95
C SER A 527 -4.49 16.56 -5.74
N LYS A 528 -5.06 15.46 -5.22
CA LYS A 528 -6.17 14.76 -5.87
C LYS A 528 -7.49 15.55 -5.83
N ILE A 529 -7.75 16.30 -4.75
CA ILE A 529 -8.92 17.18 -4.66
C ILE A 529 -8.80 18.36 -5.65
N VAL A 530 -7.59 18.87 -5.89
CA VAL A 530 -7.32 19.94 -6.87
C VAL A 530 -7.41 19.41 -8.30
N ILE A 531 -6.94 18.19 -8.58
CA ILE A 531 -7.00 17.58 -9.92
C ILE A 531 -8.47 17.23 -10.28
N GLY A 532 -9.28 16.73 -9.34
CA GLY A 532 -10.70 16.47 -9.59
C GLY A 532 -11.51 17.74 -9.91
N ARG A 533 -11.18 18.88 -9.30
CA ARG A 533 -11.81 20.18 -9.63
C ARG A 533 -11.35 20.78 -10.96
N THR A 534 -10.15 20.49 -11.42
CA THR A 534 -9.66 20.95 -12.73
C THR A 534 -10.18 20.10 -13.89
N GLU A 535 -10.39 18.79 -13.69
CA GLU A 535 -11.01 17.93 -14.71
C GLU A 535 -12.50 18.27 -14.94
N ASP A 536 -13.26 18.58 -13.89
CA ASP A 536 -14.66 19.01 -14.05
C ASP A 536 -14.78 20.40 -14.70
N ARG A 537 -13.85 21.32 -14.45
CA ARG A 537 -13.79 22.60 -15.17
C ARG A 537 -13.43 22.44 -16.64
N ASN A 538 -12.50 21.53 -16.96
CA ASN A 538 -12.14 21.27 -18.37
C ASN A 538 -13.25 20.55 -19.14
N LYS A 539 -14.00 19.64 -18.51
CA LYS A 539 -15.17 19.00 -19.14
C LYS A 539 -16.30 20.00 -19.41
N GLN A 540 -16.52 20.98 -18.53
CA GLN A 540 -17.48 22.06 -18.77
C GLN A 540 -17.03 23.04 -19.85
N ALA A 541 -15.73 23.35 -19.95
CA ALA A 541 -15.18 24.21 -20.99
C ALA A 541 -15.24 23.55 -22.39
N ILE A 542 -14.97 22.25 -22.50
CA ILE A 542 -15.07 21.49 -23.74
C ILE A 542 -16.54 21.35 -24.18
N HIS A 543 -17.49 21.25 -23.23
CA HIS A 543 -18.91 21.18 -23.56
C HIS A 543 -19.46 22.53 -24.03
N GLN A 544 -18.92 23.66 -23.57
CA GLN A 544 -19.28 25.01 -24.05
C GLN A 544 -18.64 25.34 -25.41
N GLN A 545 -17.44 24.86 -25.71
CA GLN A 545 -16.83 25.05 -27.03
C GLN A 545 -17.52 24.26 -28.14
N ASN A 546 -17.95 23.03 -27.86
CA ASN A 546 -18.69 22.22 -28.84
C ASN A 546 -20.13 22.73 -29.10
N PHE A 547 -20.65 23.61 -28.24
CA PHE A 547 -21.97 24.25 -28.48
C PHE A 547 -21.87 25.54 -29.34
N HIS A 548 -20.67 26.11 -29.51
CA HIS A 548 -20.44 27.30 -30.32
C HIS A 548 -19.97 27.00 -31.76
N GLU A 549 -19.60 25.74 -32.08
CA GLU A 549 -19.27 25.32 -33.44
C GLU A 549 -20.44 24.68 -34.21
N GLN A 550 -21.64 24.60 -33.61
CA GLN A 550 -22.86 24.08 -34.28
C GLN A 550 -23.98 25.12 -34.46
N ILE A 551 -23.67 26.43 -34.38
CA ILE A 551 -24.54 27.52 -34.87
C ILE A 551 -23.73 28.32 -35.97
#